data_9ec4ed96727533436a1963df6fdb7fa9
#
_entry.id   9ec4ed96727533436a1963df6fdb7fa9
#
_cell.length_a   1.000
_cell.length_b   1.000
_cell.length_c   1.000
_cell.angle_alpha   90.00
_cell.angle_beta   90.00
_cell.angle_gamma   90.00
#
_symmetry.space_group_name_H-M   'P 1'
#
loop_
_entity.id
_entity.type
_entity.pdbx_description
1 polymer ?
#
loop_
_entity_poly.entity_id
_entity_poly.type
_entity_poly.pdbx_seq_one_letter_code
_entity_poly.pdbx_strand_id
1 'polypeptide(L)'
;MIDKIYISVLADYIPYMKELVDEYRLNKVADVIPGGETAQDSIYNALKKAESENAEDSIVLLHDGVRPFVSYEVISNNIRSVQEKGNAITCTPCFETIMLSKDGSHVDSVPYRKETFAAQAPQSFYLKDIIAAHDAVRSTPTKYENMVDACTIIRSQGIEAHMVEGNRGNIKVTTPEDVYTFRALLQYKENEQAFGLGITNRIGNGRKPL
;
A
#
# COMPACT_ATOMS: atom_id res chain seq x y z
N MET A 1 -10.46 9.83 -10.75
CA MET A 1 -10.13 9.10 -9.51
C MET A 1 -8.68 9.37 -9.11
N ILE A 2 -7.68 8.93 -9.87
CA ILE A 2 -6.28 9.34 -9.63
C ILE A 2 -5.93 10.43 -10.64
N ASP A 3 -5.51 11.59 -10.16
CA ASP A 3 -5.22 12.76 -10.99
C ASP A 3 -3.74 12.86 -11.29
N LYS A 4 -2.88 12.67 -10.29
CA LYS A 4 -1.42 12.72 -10.39
C LYS A 4 -0.75 11.53 -9.72
N ILE A 5 0.43 11.17 -10.20
CA ILE A 5 1.28 10.12 -9.64
C ILE A 5 2.68 10.71 -9.44
N TYR A 6 3.23 10.53 -8.25
CA TYR A 6 4.62 10.86 -7.92
C TYR A 6 5.37 9.56 -7.68
N ILE A 7 6.47 9.35 -8.40
CA ILE A 7 7.26 8.13 -8.29
C ILE A 7 8.54 8.44 -7.52
N SER A 8 8.72 7.81 -6.36
CA SER A 8 9.97 7.87 -5.61
C SER A 8 10.81 6.62 -5.89
N VAL A 9 12.02 6.80 -6.37
CA VAL A 9 12.92 5.72 -6.81
C VAL A 9 14.37 6.07 -6.42
N LEU A 10 15.25 5.07 -6.34
CA LEU A 10 16.68 5.32 -6.11
C LEU A 10 17.21 6.30 -7.16
N ALA A 11 18.06 7.23 -6.73
CA ALA A 11 18.54 8.34 -7.58
C ALA A 11 19.14 7.87 -8.92
N ASP A 12 19.90 6.77 -8.90
CA ASP A 12 20.53 6.20 -10.10
C ASP A 12 19.52 5.65 -11.12
N TYR A 13 18.29 5.35 -10.69
CA TYR A 13 17.24 4.83 -11.56
C TYR A 13 16.28 5.91 -12.09
N ILE A 14 16.44 7.18 -11.68
CA ILE A 14 15.57 8.27 -12.16
C ILE A 14 15.61 8.40 -13.69
N PRO A 15 16.78 8.41 -14.37
CA PRO A 15 16.81 8.50 -15.83
C PRO A 15 16.04 7.36 -16.49
N TYR A 16 16.26 6.11 -16.04
CA TYR A 16 15.57 4.95 -16.56
C TYR A 16 14.05 5.01 -16.30
N MET A 17 13.64 5.45 -15.12
CA MET A 17 12.21 5.59 -14.81
C MET A 17 11.55 6.65 -15.69
N LYS A 18 12.22 7.77 -15.98
CA LYS A 18 11.72 8.81 -16.89
C LYS A 18 11.59 8.27 -18.32
N GLU A 19 12.55 7.48 -18.78
CA GLU A 19 12.48 6.80 -20.09
C GLU A 19 11.24 5.89 -20.16
N LEU A 20 10.96 5.08 -19.12
CA LEU A 20 9.76 4.24 -19.07
C LEU A 20 8.47 5.08 -19.05
N VAL A 21 8.44 6.18 -18.30
CA VAL A 21 7.29 7.11 -18.27
C VAL A 21 6.97 7.62 -19.66
N ASP A 22 7.98 8.01 -20.42
CA ASP A 22 7.84 8.51 -21.78
C ASP A 22 7.48 7.40 -22.78
N GLU A 23 8.16 6.25 -22.71
CA GLU A 23 7.92 5.08 -23.56
C GLU A 23 6.46 4.58 -23.45
N TYR A 24 5.98 4.45 -22.21
CA TYR A 24 4.62 3.96 -21.94
C TYR A 24 3.57 5.08 -21.88
N ARG A 25 3.95 6.32 -22.16
CA ARG A 25 3.07 7.51 -22.18
C ARG A 25 2.25 7.63 -20.90
N LEU A 26 2.88 7.52 -19.75
CA LEU A 26 2.23 7.55 -18.44
C LEU A 26 1.86 8.99 -18.06
N ASN A 27 0.89 9.57 -18.73
CA ASN A 27 0.52 11.00 -18.68
C ASN A 27 0.10 11.51 -17.29
N LYS A 28 -0.18 10.63 -16.33
CA LYS A 28 -0.52 11.00 -14.96
C LYS A 28 0.69 11.10 -14.03
N VAL A 29 1.87 10.66 -14.48
CA VAL A 29 3.11 10.84 -13.72
C VAL A 29 3.50 12.31 -13.77
N ALA A 30 3.38 12.97 -12.62
CA ALA A 30 3.72 14.38 -12.48
C ALA A 30 5.23 14.57 -12.28
N ASP A 31 5.88 13.70 -11.52
CA ASP A 31 7.32 13.74 -11.31
C ASP A 31 7.89 12.38 -10.90
N VAL A 32 9.19 12.21 -11.17
CA VAL A 32 10.03 11.10 -10.70
C VAL A 32 11.12 11.69 -9.81
N ILE A 33 11.11 11.37 -8.54
CA ILE A 33 11.91 12.00 -7.50
C ILE A 33 12.86 11.00 -6.83
N PRO A 34 13.99 11.48 -6.28
CA PRO A 34 14.90 10.61 -5.55
C PRO A 34 14.25 10.11 -4.26
N GLY A 35 14.41 8.82 -4.01
CA GLY A 35 14.11 8.22 -2.71
C GLY A 35 15.04 8.71 -1.61
N GLY A 36 14.78 8.28 -0.39
CA GLY A 36 15.63 8.52 0.78
C GLY A 36 16.38 7.26 1.20
N GLU A 37 17.00 7.31 2.38
CA GLU A 37 17.77 6.19 2.93
C GLU A 37 16.87 5.01 3.30
N THR A 38 15.63 5.30 3.72
CA THR A 38 14.63 4.31 4.08
C THR A 38 13.39 4.41 3.19
N ALA A 39 12.51 3.41 3.26
CA ALA A 39 11.21 3.45 2.59
C ALA A 39 10.37 4.65 3.06
N GLN A 40 10.43 4.96 4.37
CA GLN A 40 9.68 6.08 4.94
C GLN A 40 10.24 7.44 4.50
N ASP A 41 11.56 7.56 4.34
CA ASP A 41 12.17 8.77 3.78
C ASP A 41 11.78 8.96 2.31
N SER A 42 11.73 7.87 1.55
CA SER A 42 11.28 7.90 0.15
C SER A 42 9.82 8.37 0.03
N ILE A 43 8.94 7.86 0.91
CA ILE A 43 7.55 8.29 0.99
C ILE A 43 7.47 9.77 1.39
N TYR A 44 8.23 10.18 2.41
CA TYR A 44 8.24 11.56 2.88
C TYR A 44 8.69 12.54 1.79
N ASN A 45 9.74 12.21 1.04
CA ASN A 45 10.19 13.02 -0.09
C ASN A 45 9.08 13.20 -1.14
N ALA A 46 8.34 12.11 -1.44
CA ALA A 46 7.20 12.17 -2.36
C ALA A 46 6.04 13.01 -1.81
N LEU A 47 5.74 12.88 -0.52
CA LEU A 47 4.72 13.68 0.14
C LEU A 47 5.06 15.17 0.13
N LYS A 48 6.32 15.54 0.41
CA LYS A 48 6.78 16.94 0.36
C LYS A 48 6.71 17.53 -1.05
N LYS A 49 7.00 16.72 -2.07
CA LYS A 49 6.82 17.13 -3.46
C LYS A 49 5.33 17.33 -3.78
N ALA A 50 4.49 16.40 -3.38
CA ALA A 50 3.04 16.50 -3.57
C ALA A 50 2.45 17.72 -2.85
N GLU A 51 2.91 18.04 -1.63
CA GLU A 51 2.50 19.22 -0.85
C GLU A 51 2.80 20.54 -1.60
N SER A 52 3.94 20.62 -2.27
CA SER A 52 4.31 21.82 -3.01
C SER A 52 3.46 22.09 -4.26
N GLU A 53 2.69 21.13 -4.73
CA GLU A 53 1.97 21.17 -6.02
C GLU A 53 0.47 20.90 -5.92
N ASN A 54 -0.05 20.60 -4.73
CA ASN A 54 -1.46 20.24 -4.54
C ASN A 54 -2.03 20.90 -3.28
N ALA A 55 -3.36 20.96 -3.21
CA ALA A 55 -4.05 21.46 -2.04
C ALA A 55 -3.83 20.50 -0.85
N GLU A 56 -3.76 21.04 0.36
CA GLU A 56 -3.50 20.31 1.60
C GLU A 56 -4.60 19.28 1.96
N ASP A 57 -5.80 19.47 1.45
CA ASP A 57 -6.96 18.58 1.58
C ASP A 57 -7.02 17.51 0.47
N SER A 58 -6.01 17.44 -0.40
CA SER A 58 -5.88 16.35 -1.38
C SER A 58 -5.77 15.00 -0.68
N ILE A 59 -6.38 13.98 -1.29
CA ILE A 59 -6.23 12.59 -0.81
C ILE A 59 -5.01 11.97 -1.49
N VAL A 60 -4.11 11.41 -0.69
CA VAL A 60 -2.94 10.66 -1.15
C VAL A 60 -3.07 9.18 -0.86
N LEU A 61 -2.66 8.37 -1.81
CA LEU A 61 -2.59 6.93 -1.70
C LEU A 61 -1.11 6.51 -1.77
N LEU A 62 -0.57 6.05 -0.65
CA LEU A 62 0.80 5.54 -0.55
C LEU A 62 0.80 4.10 -1.04
N HIS A 63 1.44 3.84 -2.17
CA HIS A 63 1.40 2.55 -2.83
C HIS A 63 2.78 1.98 -3.12
N ASP A 64 2.97 0.70 -2.86
CA ASP A 64 4.20 -0.03 -3.21
C ASP A 64 4.27 -0.21 -4.74
N GLY A 65 5.32 0.30 -5.41
CA GLY A 65 5.54 0.11 -6.84
C GLY A 65 5.64 -1.37 -7.28
N VAL A 66 5.89 -2.25 -6.33
CA VAL A 66 5.96 -3.71 -6.52
C VAL A 66 4.62 -4.43 -6.28
N ARG A 67 3.49 -3.72 -6.20
CA ARG A 67 2.13 -4.31 -6.14
C ARG A 67 1.35 -3.97 -7.41
N PRO A 68 1.58 -4.70 -8.51
CA PRO A 68 1.00 -4.35 -9.81
C PRO A 68 -0.51 -4.62 -9.93
N PHE A 69 -1.12 -5.34 -8.97
CA PHE A 69 -2.51 -5.80 -9.07
C PHE A 69 -3.48 -5.11 -8.10
N VAL A 70 -3.20 -3.85 -7.74
CA VAL A 70 -4.21 -3.06 -7.02
C VAL A 70 -5.47 -2.90 -7.87
N SER A 71 -6.63 -3.27 -7.33
CA SER A 71 -7.89 -3.19 -8.07
C SER A 71 -8.53 -1.80 -7.96
N TYR A 72 -9.37 -1.48 -8.95
CA TYR A 72 -10.18 -0.27 -8.93
C TYR A 72 -11.03 -0.16 -7.65
N GLU A 73 -11.59 -1.29 -7.20
CA GLU A 73 -12.41 -1.35 -5.99
C GLU A 73 -11.62 -0.99 -4.74
N VAL A 74 -10.41 -1.53 -4.58
CA VAL A 74 -9.52 -1.18 -3.46
C VAL A 74 -9.21 0.31 -3.47
N ILE A 75 -8.86 0.89 -4.62
CA ILE A 75 -8.60 2.33 -4.75
C ILE A 75 -9.86 3.16 -4.37
N SER A 76 -11.02 2.79 -4.91
CA SER A 76 -12.29 3.50 -4.63
C SER A 76 -12.66 3.46 -3.15
N ASN A 77 -12.52 2.28 -2.53
CA ASN A 77 -12.84 2.09 -1.11
C ASN A 77 -11.88 2.86 -0.20
N ASN A 78 -10.59 2.93 -0.59
CA ASN A 78 -9.60 3.76 0.12
C ASN A 78 -10.00 5.24 0.08
N ILE A 79 -10.31 5.78 -1.11
CA ILE A 79 -10.73 7.19 -1.25
C ILE A 79 -11.98 7.47 -0.41
N ARG A 80 -12.99 6.61 -0.48
CA ARG A 80 -14.21 6.74 0.32
C ARG A 80 -13.93 6.73 1.81
N SER A 81 -13.10 5.79 2.29
CA SER A 81 -12.74 5.72 3.71
C SER A 81 -12.01 6.98 4.19
N VAL A 82 -11.13 7.56 3.37
CA VAL A 82 -10.48 8.84 3.71
C VAL A 82 -11.52 9.95 3.83
N GLN A 83 -12.45 10.04 2.88
CA GLN A 83 -13.53 11.06 2.90
C GLN A 83 -14.44 10.93 4.11
N GLU A 84 -14.74 9.72 4.54
CA GLU A 84 -15.68 9.45 5.65
C GLU A 84 -15.02 9.42 7.03
N LYS A 85 -13.74 8.98 7.09
CA LYS A 85 -13.07 8.61 8.34
C LYS A 85 -11.67 9.21 8.50
N GLY A 86 -11.15 9.94 7.50
CA GLY A 86 -9.85 10.59 7.53
C GLY A 86 -8.68 9.73 7.05
N ASN A 87 -8.79 8.41 7.07
CA ASN A 87 -7.73 7.52 6.57
C ASN A 87 -8.27 6.17 6.11
N ALA A 88 -7.40 5.40 5.44
CA ALA A 88 -7.68 4.04 5.00
C ALA A 88 -6.41 3.19 5.00
N ILE A 89 -6.45 2.04 5.64
CA ILE A 89 -5.38 1.05 5.67
C ILE A 89 -5.89 -0.21 4.97
N THR A 90 -5.39 -0.46 3.77
CA THR A 90 -5.74 -1.69 3.06
C THR A 90 -5.16 -2.91 3.79
N CYS A 91 -5.97 -3.91 4.06
CA CYS A 91 -5.55 -5.13 4.73
C CYS A 91 -6.36 -6.34 4.29
N THR A 92 -5.80 -7.53 4.52
CA THR A 92 -6.48 -8.82 4.31
C THR A 92 -6.40 -9.67 5.56
N PRO A 93 -7.40 -10.53 5.85
CA PRO A 93 -7.28 -11.51 6.92
C PRO A 93 -6.07 -12.41 6.72
N CYS A 94 -5.36 -12.72 7.80
CA CYS A 94 -4.29 -13.71 7.76
C CYS A 94 -4.87 -15.12 7.57
N PHE A 95 -4.33 -15.86 6.62
CA PHE A 95 -4.74 -17.25 6.37
C PHE A 95 -3.91 -18.25 7.16
N GLU A 96 -2.63 -17.91 7.35
CA GLU A 96 -1.71 -18.68 8.17
C GLU A 96 -1.88 -18.32 9.65
N THR A 97 -1.50 -19.26 10.52
CA THR A 97 -1.40 -18.97 11.95
C THR A 97 -0.13 -18.15 12.20
N ILE A 98 -0.30 -16.92 12.68
CA ILE A 98 0.82 -16.03 13.02
C ILE A 98 1.34 -16.40 14.41
N MET A 99 2.66 -16.50 14.55
CA MET A 99 3.36 -16.72 15.79
C MET A 99 4.25 -15.51 16.06
N LEU A 100 4.20 -14.98 17.27
CA LEU A 100 5.08 -13.90 17.70
C LEU A 100 6.26 -14.50 18.46
N SER A 101 7.46 -14.04 18.13
CA SER A 101 8.71 -14.45 18.77
C SER A 101 9.64 -13.25 18.92
N LYS A 102 10.22 -13.08 20.08
CA LYS A 102 11.21 -12.03 20.36
C LYS A 102 12.62 -12.43 19.93
N ASP A 103 12.93 -13.71 19.98
CA ASP A 103 14.26 -14.26 19.74
C ASP A 103 14.37 -15.08 18.44
N GLY A 104 13.26 -15.28 17.73
CA GLY A 104 13.20 -16.08 16.50
C GLY A 104 13.30 -17.60 16.71
N SER A 105 13.39 -18.09 17.96
CA SER A 105 13.56 -19.52 18.28
C SER A 105 12.43 -20.08 19.16
N HIS A 106 11.78 -19.27 19.96
CA HIS A 106 10.67 -19.67 20.83
C HIS A 106 9.39 -18.90 20.46
N VAL A 107 8.25 -19.53 20.61
CA VAL A 107 6.94 -18.89 20.38
C VAL A 107 6.50 -18.21 21.68
N ASP A 108 6.47 -16.87 21.68
CA ASP A 108 5.99 -16.09 22.84
C ASP A 108 4.47 -16.06 22.92
N SER A 109 3.80 -15.89 21.77
CA SER A 109 2.34 -15.86 21.70
C SER A 109 1.80 -16.20 20.32
N VAL A 110 0.54 -16.58 20.27
CA VAL A 110 -0.20 -16.87 19.03
C VAL A 110 -1.46 -16.00 19.04
N PRO A 111 -1.50 -14.91 18.25
CA PRO A 111 -2.67 -14.05 18.13
C PRO A 111 -3.90 -14.84 17.62
N TYR A 112 -5.09 -14.42 18.00
CA TYR A 112 -6.31 -15.03 17.49
C TYR A 112 -6.46 -14.72 15.99
N ARG A 113 -6.46 -15.78 15.16
CA ARG A 113 -6.42 -15.65 13.70
C ARG A 113 -7.54 -14.76 13.11
N LYS A 114 -8.74 -14.77 13.70
CA LYS A 114 -9.87 -13.94 13.23
C LYS A 114 -9.65 -12.43 13.50
N GLU A 115 -8.72 -12.09 14.36
CA GLU A 115 -8.36 -10.69 14.69
C GLU A 115 -7.03 -10.27 14.06
N THR A 116 -6.45 -11.14 13.24
CA THR A 116 -5.12 -10.92 12.64
C THR A 116 -5.26 -10.60 11.16
N PHE A 117 -4.73 -9.46 10.77
CA PHE A 117 -4.77 -8.96 9.39
C PHE A 117 -3.38 -8.60 8.91
N ALA A 118 -3.11 -8.87 7.65
CA ALA A 118 -1.90 -8.44 6.96
C ALA A 118 -2.15 -7.10 6.25
N ALA A 119 -1.33 -6.09 6.57
CA ALA A 119 -1.38 -4.81 5.90
C ALA A 119 -0.91 -4.93 4.44
N GLN A 120 -1.59 -4.20 3.58
CA GLN A 120 -1.24 -4.04 2.17
C GLN A 120 -1.12 -2.55 1.83
N ALA A 121 -0.77 -2.26 0.60
CA ALA A 121 -0.90 -0.94 -0.01
C ALA A 121 -2.08 -0.95 -1.03
N PRO A 122 -2.73 0.22 -1.27
CA PRO A 122 -2.40 1.53 -0.72
C PRO A 122 -2.78 1.71 0.75
N GLN A 123 -2.08 2.64 1.42
CA GLN A 123 -2.50 3.25 2.67
C GLN A 123 -2.78 4.72 2.37
N SER A 124 -3.94 5.23 2.75
CA SER A 124 -4.46 6.48 2.18
C SER A 124 -4.88 7.46 3.25
N PHE A 125 -4.64 8.75 3.00
CA PHE A 125 -4.78 9.83 3.97
C PHE A 125 -5.11 11.16 3.28
N TYR A 126 -5.56 12.16 4.03
CA TYR A 126 -5.39 13.53 3.60
C TYR A 126 -3.90 13.91 3.62
N LEU A 127 -3.46 14.66 2.61
CA LEU A 127 -2.05 15.04 2.43
C LEU A 127 -1.49 15.73 3.66
N LYS A 128 -2.21 16.73 4.19
CA LYS A 128 -1.81 17.47 5.40
C LYS A 128 -1.64 16.56 6.62
N ASP A 129 -2.53 15.58 6.80
CA ASP A 129 -2.56 14.77 8.01
C ASP A 129 -1.38 13.79 8.05
N ILE A 130 -1.09 13.15 6.92
CA ILE A 130 0.05 12.23 6.85
C ILE A 130 1.39 12.95 6.92
N ILE A 131 1.52 14.15 6.35
CA ILE A 131 2.73 14.97 6.48
C ILE A 131 2.93 15.37 7.94
N ALA A 132 1.90 15.89 8.59
CA ALA A 132 1.98 16.26 10.02
C ALA A 132 2.40 15.07 10.89
N ALA A 133 1.88 13.87 10.61
CA ALA A 133 2.25 12.66 11.34
C ALA A 133 3.73 12.28 11.10
N HIS A 134 4.21 12.37 9.87
CA HIS A 134 5.63 12.17 9.56
C HIS A 134 6.51 13.20 10.27
N ASP A 135 6.18 14.48 10.20
CA ASP A 135 6.97 15.57 10.84
C ASP A 135 7.06 15.35 12.36
N ALA A 136 5.97 14.97 13.00
CA ALA A 136 5.93 14.68 14.43
C ALA A 136 6.84 13.51 14.82
N VAL A 137 6.87 12.43 14.03
CA VAL A 137 7.73 11.28 14.32
C VAL A 137 9.20 11.57 13.99
N ARG A 138 9.47 12.29 12.90
CA ARG A 138 10.83 12.67 12.48
C ARG A 138 11.52 13.60 13.48
N SER A 139 10.77 14.35 14.26
CA SER A 139 11.34 15.13 15.37
C SER A 139 12.02 14.27 16.47
N THR A 140 11.77 12.95 16.46
CA THR A 140 12.37 11.97 17.38
C THR A 140 12.99 10.83 16.57
N PRO A 141 14.25 10.94 16.13
CA PRO A 141 14.89 10.02 15.18
C PRO A 141 14.79 8.54 15.57
N THR A 142 15.03 8.19 16.83
CA THR A 142 14.95 6.80 17.33
C THR A 142 13.54 6.19 17.23
N LYS A 143 12.50 7.01 17.17
CA LYS A 143 11.13 6.52 16.92
C LYS A 143 10.88 6.30 15.43
N TYR A 144 11.42 7.17 14.56
CA TYR A 144 11.21 7.09 13.13
C TYR A 144 11.83 5.83 12.51
N GLU A 145 13.00 5.40 12.99
CA GLU A 145 13.67 4.17 12.54
C GLU A 145 12.83 2.90 12.75
N ASN A 146 11.89 2.92 13.68
CA ASN A 146 10.99 1.80 13.97
C ASN A 146 9.65 1.84 13.20
N MET A 147 9.45 2.85 12.36
CA MET A 147 8.21 3.01 11.58
C MET A 147 8.27 2.19 10.30
N VAL A 148 7.57 1.07 10.27
CA VAL A 148 7.58 0.13 9.14
C VAL A 148 6.65 0.54 8.00
N ASP A 149 5.56 1.27 8.31
CA ASP A 149 4.58 1.75 7.34
C ASP A 149 3.84 3.01 7.85
N ALA A 150 2.98 3.59 7.02
CA ALA A 150 2.23 4.79 7.37
C ALA A 150 1.20 4.52 8.48
N CYS A 151 0.64 3.31 8.56
CA CYS A 151 -0.25 2.92 9.66
C CYS A 151 0.47 3.01 11.00
N THR A 152 1.70 2.52 11.10
CA THR A 152 2.53 2.61 12.31
C THR A 152 2.78 4.08 12.70
N ILE A 153 3.04 4.94 11.70
CA ILE A 153 3.26 6.37 11.93
C ILE A 153 2.01 7.03 12.54
N ILE A 154 0.84 6.90 11.92
CA ILE A 154 -0.38 7.55 12.45
C ILE A 154 -0.79 6.97 13.81
N ARG A 155 -0.63 5.65 14.01
CA ARG A 155 -0.93 5.01 15.31
C ARG A 155 -0.01 5.49 16.41
N SER A 156 1.26 5.79 16.12
CA SER A 156 2.20 6.37 17.10
C SER A 156 1.79 7.77 17.58
N GLN A 157 0.96 8.47 16.78
CA GLN A 157 0.38 9.77 17.12
C GLN A 157 -1.00 9.65 17.81
N GLY A 158 -1.46 8.44 18.12
CA GLY A 158 -2.78 8.19 18.69
C GLY A 158 -3.95 8.30 17.71
N ILE A 159 -3.67 8.45 16.42
CA ILE A 159 -4.71 8.53 15.40
C ILE A 159 -5.30 7.14 15.16
N GLU A 160 -6.62 7.05 15.12
CA GLU A 160 -7.32 5.80 14.80
C GLU A 160 -7.11 5.43 13.33
N ALA A 161 -6.76 4.16 13.06
CA ALA A 161 -6.56 3.64 11.71
C ALA A 161 -7.78 2.83 11.26
N HIS A 162 -8.34 3.16 10.11
CA HIS A 162 -9.53 2.53 9.56
C HIS A 162 -9.18 1.51 8.48
N MET A 163 -9.62 0.26 8.67
CA MET A 163 -9.34 -0.83 7.75
C MET A 163 -10.23 -0.77 6.50
N VAL A 164 -9.62 -1.02 5.35
CA VAL A 164 -10.28 -1.25 4.06
C VAL A 164 -9.91 -2.63 3.56
N GLU A 165 -10.91 -3.37 3.11
CA GLU A 165 -10.69 -4.72 2.59
C GLU A 165 -9.83 -4.69 1.32
N GLY A 166 -8.69 -5.38 1.38
CA GLY A 166 -7.82 -5.67 0.26
C GLY A 166 -8.17 -7.01 -0.38
N ASN A 167 -7.31 -7.49 -1.25
CA ASN A 167 -7.49 -8.80 -1.86
C ASN A 167 -6.17 -9.58 -1.94
N ARG A 168 -6.27 -10.91 -2.02
CA ARG A 168 -5.10 -11.80 -2.09
C ARG A 168 -4.29 -11.59 -3.38
N GLY A 169 -4.91 -11.13 -4.45
CA GLY A 169 -4.25 -10.88 -5.72
C GLY A 169 -3.38 -9.62 -5.72
N ASN A 170 -3.52 -8.74 -4.72
CA ASN A 170 -2.67 -7.55 -4.55
C ASN A 170 -1.33 -7.92 -3.88
N ILE A 171 -0.62 -8.87 -4.49
CA ILE A 171 0.66 -9.40 -3.99
C ILE A 171 1.76 -8.35 -4.08
N LYS A 172 2.74 -8.46 -3.20
CA LYS A 172 4.00 -7.69 -3.25
C LYS A 172 5.07 -8.55 -3.91
N VAL A 173 5.54 -8.15 -5.09
CA VAL A 173 6.55 -8.88 -5.86
C VAL A 173 7.94 -8.46 -5.39
N THR A 174 8.57 -9.26 -4.55
CA THR A 174 9.87 -8.95 -3.92
C THR A 174 10.90 -10.05 -4.04
N THR A 175 10.48 -11.27 -4.38
CA THR A 175 11.36 -12.42 -4.55
C THR A 175 11.21 -13.03 -5.94
N PRO A 176 12.17 -13.85 -6.42
CA PRO A 176 12.02 -14.57 -7.68
C PRO A 176 10.74 -15.43 -7.76
N GLU A 177 10.35 -16.05 -6.66
CA GLU A 177 9.12 -16.86 -6.56
C GLU A 177 7.86 -16.01 -6.77
N ASP A 178 7.86 -14.76 -6.30
CA ASP A 178 6.75 -13.85 -6.49
C ASP A 178 6.53 -13.54 -7.97
N VAL A 179 7.59 -13.55 -8.80
CA VAL A 179 7.47 -13.34 -10.26
C VAL A 179 6.67 -14.47 -10.91
N TYR A 180 6.84 -15.71 -10.47
CA TYR A 180 6.05 -16.85 -10.97
C TYR A 180 4.59 -16.71 -10.53
N THR A 181 4.36 -16.34 -9.28
CA THR A 181 3.02 -16.08 -8.74
C THR A 181 2.36 -14.93 -9.51
N PHE A 182 3.09 -13.85 -9.78
CA PHE A 182 2.62 -12.72 -10.59
C PHE A 182 2.18 -13.16 -11.99
N ARG A 183 3.01 -13.95 -12.69
CA ARG A 183 2.69 -14.47 -14.04
C ARG A 183 1.44 -15.34 -14.03
N ALA A 184 1.29 -16.21 -13.03
CA ALA A 184 0.11 -17.06 -12.88
C ALA A 184 -1.17 -16.22 -12.65
N LEU A 185 -1.08 -15.18 -11.82
CA LEU A 185 -2.19 -14.26 -11.57
C LEU A 185 -2.53 -13.41 -12.80
N LEU A 186 -1.53 -12.99 -13.58
CA LEU A 186 -1.74 -12.29 -14.84
C LEU A 186 -2.52 -13.16 -15.82
N GLN A 187 -2.06 -14.38 -16.05
CA GLN A 187 -2.74 -15.34 -16.92
C GLN A 187 -4.17 -15.65 -16.44
N TYR A 188 -4.39 -15.78 -15.14
CA TYR A 188 -5.72 -15.97 -14.57
C TYR A 188 -6.64 -14.79 -14.91
N LYS A 189 -6.18 -13.55 -14.75
CA LYS A 189 -6.95 -12.33 -15.08
C LYS A 189 -7.25 -12.21 -16.58
N GLU A 190 -6.28 -12.54 -17.43
CA GLU A 190 -6.47 -12.56 -18.89
C GLU A 190 -7.54 -13.59 -19.28
N ASN A 191 -7.50 -14.77 -18.70
CA ASN A 191 -8.51 -15.82 -18.94
C ASN A 191 -9.89 -15.41 -18.41
N GLU A 192 -9.96 -14.76 -17.25
CA GLU A 192 -11.21 -14.23 -16.68
C GLU A 192 -11.85 -13.20 -17.63
N GLN A 193 -11.06 -12.30 -18.19
CA GLN A 193 -11.51 -11.30 -19.16
C GLN A 193 -11.92 -11.94 -20.50
N ALA A 194 -11.13 -12.89 -21.01
CA ALA A 194 -11.36 -13.51 -22.33
C ALA A 194 -12.58 -14.46 -22.35
N PHE A 195 -12.83 -15.17 -21.26
CA PHE A 195 -13.84 -16.23 -21.22
C PHE A 195 -15.04 -15.94 -20.31
N GLY A 196 -15.07 -14.76 -19.67
CA GLY A 196 -16.13 -14.40 -18.72
C GLY A 196 -16.22 -15.37 -17.52
N LEU A 197 -15.13 -16.10 -17.25
CA LEU A 197 -15.06 -17.08 -16.16
C LEU A 197 -14.84 -16.37 -14.84
N GLY A 198 -15.74 -15.45 -14.47
CA GLY A 198 -15.80 -14.90 -13.12
C GLY A 198 -16.16 -15.99 -12.11
N ILE A 199 -15.18 -16.80 -11.71
CA ILE A 199 -15.33 -17.82 -10.66
C ILE A 199 -15.63 -17.14 -9.31
N THR A 200 -15.31 -15.87 -9.15
CA THR A 200 -15.53 -15.07 -7.94
C THR A 200 -17.01 -14.94 -7.54
N ASN A 201 -17.96 -14.98 -8.48
CA ASN A 201 -19.39 -14.89 -8.16
C ASN A 201 -20.04 -16.21 -7.70
N ARG A 202 -19.35 -17.36 -7.79
CA ARG A 202 -19.92 -18.65 -7.37
C ARG A 202 -19.43 -19.15 -6.01
N ILE A 203 -18.34 -18.62 -5.48
CA ILE A 203 -17.79 -19.03 -4.17
C ILE A 203 -18.29 -18.12 -3.04
N GLY A 204 -18.75 -16.88 -3.35
CA GLY A 204 -19.18 -15.89 -2.35
C GLY A 204 -20.60 -16.08 -1.79
N ASN A 205 -21.48 -16.85 -2.42
CA ASN A 205 -22.90 -16.94 -2.03
C ASN A 205 -23.32 -18.21 -1.30
N GLY A 206 -22.41 -18.98 -0.73
CA GLY A 206 -22.79 -20.29 -0.19
C GLY A 206 -22.22 -20.74 1.14
N ARG A 207 -21.44 -19.93 1.86
CA ARG A 207 -21.00 -20.34 3.22
C ARG A 207 -21.05 -19.18 4.19
N LYS A 208 -21.99 -19.26 5.14
CA LYS A 208 -21.91 -18.50 6.39
C LYS A 208 -20.58 -18.86 7.07
N PRO A 209 -19.89 -17.91 7.70
CA PRO A 209 -18.69 -18.22 8.45
C PRO A 209 -19.03 -19.19 9.60
N LEU A 210 -18.23 -20.25 9.73
CA LEU A 210 -18.21 -21.13 10.89
C LEU A 210 -17.62 -20.41 12.09
#